data_03e25276ef8aeb26bf0475be3f296e8d
#
_entry.id   03e25276ef8aeb26bf0475be3f296e8d
#
_cell.length_a   1.000
_cell.length_b   1.000
_cell.length_c   1.000
_cell.angle_alpha   90.00
_cell.angle_beta   90.00
_cell.angle_gamma   90.00
#
_symmetry.space_group_name_H-M   'P 1'
#
loop_
_entity.id
_entity.type
_entity.pdbx_description
1 polymer ?
#
loop_
_entity_poly.entity_id
_entity_poly.type
_entity_poly.pdbx_seq_one_letter_code
_entity_poly.pdbx_strand_id
1 'polypeptide(L)'
;MATRLYLVRHGATALSAEDRFAGAVGVDLSDEGRWQAERLAERMAGEGICAVYCSPLGRAVQTAEVLARPLGLAPQARDGLREISHGGWEGLSRAEVEARFPGEYAAWEADPFTFAPAGGESGVAVLARALPVLREIVLRHEGDRVLVVSHKATLRLLLSSLLGFDARGYRDRLDQAPASLNVVDFKDPVRARLMLFNDTSHYAHRPRETERSQSKWWDSPPAG
;
A
#
# COMPACT_ATOMS: atom_id res chain seq x y z
N MET A 1 -10.18 24.06 7.29
CA MET A 1 -10.65 23.16 6.22
C MET A 1 -10.14 21.76 6.51
N ALA A 2 -10.67 20.71 5.89
CA ALA A 2 -10.13 19.37 6.06
C ALA A 2 -8.80 19.21 5.30
N THR A 3 -7.83 18.50 5.87
CA THR A 3 -6.63 18.09 5.16
C THR A 3 -6.97 16.88 4.29
N ARG A 4 -6.62 16.90 3.02
CA ARG A 4 -6.87 15.77 2.09
C ARG A 4 -5.59 15.04 1.76
N LEU A 5 -5.58 13.74 2.04
CA LEU A 5 -4.49 12.86 1.61
C LEU A 5 -4.93 12.01 0.40
N TYR A 6 -4.10 12.02 -0.63
CA TYR A 6 -4.16 11.12 -1.77
C TYR A 6 -3.17 10.00 -1.51
N LEU A 7 -3.66 8.84 -1.07
CA LEU A 7 -2.85 7.67 -0.74
C LEU A 7 -2.75 6.76 -1.95
N VAL A 8 -1.55 6.55 -2.45
CA VAL A 8 -1.30 5.81 -3.69
C VAL A 8 -0.41 4.61 -3.42
N ARG A 9 -0.82 3.42 -3.88
CA ARG A 9 0.09 2.29 -3.99
C ARG A 9 1.03 2.51 -5.18
N HIS A 10 2.32 2.18 -5.03
CA HIS A 10 3.26 2.19 -6.15
C HIS A 10 2.73 1.41 -7.37
N GLY A 11 3.19 1.76 -8.58
CA GLY A 11 2.85 1.08 -9.83
C GLY A 11 3.30 -0.39 -9.86
N ALA A 12 2.90 -1.12 -10.89
CA ALA A 12 3.24 -2.53 -11.04
C ALA A 12 4.75 -2.78 -11.10
N THR A 13 5.18 -3.93 -10.61
CA THR A 13 6.54 -4.45 -10.64
C THR A 13 6.52 -5.91 -11.10
N ALA A 14 7.65 -6.48 -11.50
CA ALA A 14 7.72 -7.90 -11.85
C ALA A 14 7.21 -8.80 -10.71
N LEU A 15 7.63 -8.55 -9.47
CA LEU A 15 7.19 -9.34 -8.30
C LEU A 15 5.68 -9.23 -8.02
N SER A 16 5.07 -8.07 -8.31
CA SER A 16 3.63 -7.92 -8.12
C SER A 16 2.81 -8.67 -9.16
N ALA A 17 3.37 -8.93 -10.32
CA ALA A 17 2.75 -9.74 -11.37
C ALA A 17 2.85 -11.25 -11.07
N GLU A 18 3.90 -11.68 -10.37
CA GLU A 18 4.14 -13.08 -10.01
C GLU A 18 3.52 -13.48 -8.66
N ASP A 19 2.83 -12.57 -7.96
CA ASP A 19 2.25 -12.76 -6.62
C ASP A 19 3.26 -13.32 -5.59
N ARG A 20 4.50 -12.77 -5.62
CA ARG A 20 5.56 -13.10 -4.66
C ARG A 20 5.57 -12.15 -3.48
N PHE A 21 6.06 -12.61 -2.34
CA PHE A 21 6.30 -11.76 -1.16
C PHE A 21 7.41 -10.75 -1.46
N ALA A 22 7.03 -9.54 -1.87
CA ALA A 22 8.00 -8.52 -2.27
C ALA A 22 8.71 -7.89 -1.07
N GLY A 23 7.97 -7.62 0.01
CA GLY A 23 8.51 -7.01 1.23
C GLY A 23 9.39 -5.79 0.96
N ALA A 24 10.57 -5.76 1.60
CA ALA A 24 11.56 -4.69 1.48
C ALA A 24 12.52 -4.87 0.28
N VAL A 25 12.39 -5.92 -0.54
CA VAL A 25 13.27 -6.15 -1.69
C VAL A 25 13.26 -4.96 -2.64
N GLY A 26 14.45 -4.58 -3.09
CA GLY A 26 14.65 -3.53 -4.10
C GLY A 26 14.19 -4.03 -5.48
N VAL A 27 13.03 -3.57 -5.92
CA VAL A 27 12.47 -3.85 -7.24
C VAL A 27 11.98 -2.55 -7.85
N ASP A 28 12.32 -2.33 -9.10
CA ASP A 28 11.90 -1.18 -9.88
C ASP A 28 10.49 -1.37 -10.45
N LEU A 29 9.90 -0.25 -10.90
CA LEU A 29 8.67 -0.30 -11.67
C LEU A 29 8.89 -1.07 -12.98
N SER A 30 7.91 -1.88 -13.37
CA SER A 30 7.79 -2.36 -14.74
C SER A 30 7.34 -1.21 -15.67
N ASP A 31 7.43 -1.44 -17.00
CA ASP A 31 6.91 -0.50 -18.00
C ASP A 31 5.42 -0.23 -17.77
N GLU A 32 4.65 -1.28 -17.46
CA GLU A 32 3.23 -1.19 -17.07
C GLU A 32 3.06 -0.30 -15.82
N GLY A 33 3.87 -0.50 -14.77
CA GLY A 33 3.81 0.31 -13.56
C GLY A 33 4.14 1.77 -13.79
N ARG A 34 5.06 2.06 -14.68
CA ARG A 34 5.40 3.42 -15.09
C ARG A 34 4.25 4.08 -15.83
N TRP A 35 3.68 3.37 -16.81
CA TRP A 35 2.50 3.82 -17.55
C TRP A 35 1.31 4.09 -16.62
N GLN A 36 1.03 3.19 -15.66
CA GLN A 36 -0.04 3.39 -14.67
C GLN A 36 0.18 4.68 -13.84
N ALA A 37 1.43 4.95 -13.43
CA ALA A 37 1.78 6.16 -12.70
C ALA A 37 1.60 7.42 -13.57
N GLU A 38 1.94 7.37 -14.86
CA GLU A 38 1.73 8.47 -15.81
C GLU A 38 0.24 8.79 -15.99
N ARG A 39 -0.62 7.76 -16.13
CA ARG A 39 -2.07 7.96 -16.20
C ARG A 39 -2.62 8.59 -14.92
N LEU A 40 -2.10 8.17 -13.76
CA LEU A 40 -2.50 8.78 -12.50
C LEU A 40 -2.01 10.24 -12.41
N ALA A 41 -0.80 10.55 -12.87
CA ALA A 41 -0.27 11.92 -12.89
C ALA A 41 -1.16 12.87 -13.70
N GLU A 42 -1.65 12.42 -14.86
CA GLU A 42 -2.60 13.19 -15.68
C GLU A 42 -3.91 13.44 -14.93
N ARG A 43 -4.46 12.42 -14.28
CA ARG A 43 -5.69 12.53 -13.48
C ARG A 43 -5.52 13.48 -12.29
N MET A 44 -4.35 13.52 -11.68
CA MET A 44 -4.06 14.37 -10.52
C MET A 44 -3.73 15.82 -10.88
N ALA A 45 -3.59 16.11 -12.17
CA ALA A 45 -3.35 17.47 -12.64
C ALA A 45 -4.50 18.39 -12.23
N GLY A 46 -4.17 19.51 -11.58
CA GLY A 46 -5.18 20.47 -11.12
C GLY A 46 -5.76 20.20 -9.73
N GLU A 47 -5.42 19.08 -9.07
CA GLU A 47 -5.89 18.76 -7.71
C GLU A 47 -5.35 19.70 -6.62
N GLY A 48 -4.40 20.58 -6.94
CA GLY A 48 -3.84 21.55 -5.97
C GLY A 48 -3.00 20.90 -4.88
N ILE A 49 -2.29 19.83 -5.21
CA ILE A 49 -1.38 19.13 -4.30
C ILE A 49 -0.18 20.03 -4.00
N CYS A 50 0.15 20.25 -2.74
CA CYS A 50 1.23 21.13 -2.29
C CYS A 50 2.48 20.37 -1.79
N ALA A 51 2.36 19.06 -1.51
CA ALA A 51 3.50 18.24 -1.06
C ALA A 51 3.33 16.79 -1.49
N VAL A 52 4.48 16.11 -1.70
CA VAL A 52 4.55 14.69 -2.05
C VAL A 52 5.46 13.98 -1.06
N TYR A 53 4.95 12.95 -0.40
CA TYR A 53 5.69 12.04 0.46
C TYR A 53 5.72 10.63 -0.13
N CYS A 54 6.78 9.88 0.12
CA CYS A 54 6.85 8.50 -0.35
C CYS A 54 7.64 7.59 0.59
N SER A 55 7.43 6.28 0.44
CA SER A 55 8.35 5.28 0.95
C SER A 55 9.73 5.44 0.30
N PRO A 56 10.85 5.15 1.00
CA PRO A 56 12.19 5.18 0.41
C PRO A 56 12.48 4.01 -0.55
N LEU A 57 11.59 3.01 -0.68
CA LEU A 57 11.79 1.87 -1.59
C LEU A 57 11.66 2.30 -3.06
N GLY A 58 12.59 1.87 -3.92
CA GLY A 58 12.77 2.34 -5.31
C GLY A 58 11.47 2.44 -6.11
N ARG A 59 10.62 1.40 -6.12
CA ARG A 59 9.32 1.40 -6.80
C ARG A 59 8.36 2.52 -6.33
N ALA A 60 8.41 2.89 -5.05
CA ALA A 60 7.59 3.97 -4.52
C ALA A 60 8.18 5.34 -4.82
N VAL A 61 9.51 5.47 -4.77
CA VAL A 61 10.23 6.68 -5.19
C VAL A 61 9.96 6.98 -6.66
N GLN A 62 10.14 5.99 -7.55
CA GLN A 62 9.89 6.13 -8.98
C GLN A 62 8.44 6.52 -9.28
N THR A 63 7.47 5.92 -8.58
CA THR A 63 6.06 6.31 -8.71
C THR A 63 5.85 7.77 -8.27
N ALA A 64 6.41 8.15 -7.13
CA ALA A 64 6.28 9.50 -6.60
C ALA A 64 6.92 10.55 -7.50
N GLU A 65 8.07 10.26 -8.11
CA GLU A 65 8.74 11.15 -9.07
C GLU A 65 7.88 11.39 -10.32
N VAL A 66 7.27 10.35 -10.86
CA VAL A 66 6.34 10.49 -12.00
C VAL A 66 5.15 11.38 -11.63
N LEU A 67 4.56 11.17 -10.46
CA LEU A 67 3.41 11.95 -9.98
C LEU A 67 3.77 13.40 -9.61
N ALA A 68 4.96 13.64 -9.07
CA ALA A 68 5.42 14.95 -8.62
C ALA A 68 5.90 15.85 -9.77
N ARG A 69 6.38 15.25 -10.87
CA ARG A 69 6.94 16.00 -11.99
C ARG A 69 6.02 17.09 -12.56
N PRO A 70 4.75 16.79 -12.93
CA PRO A 70 3.85 17.82 -13.46
C PRO A 70 3.42 18.86 -12.40
N LEU A 71 3.62 18.57 -11.13
CA LEU A 71 3.31 19.48 -10.01
C LEU A 71 4.47 20.43 -9.68
N GLY A 72 5.66 20.19 -10.23
CA GLY A 72 6.88 20.94 -9.90
C GLY A 72 7.37 20.69 -8.46
N LEU A 73 7.03 19.53 -7.87
CA LEU A 73 7.36 19.17 -6.49
C LEU A 73 8.46 18.11 -6.44
N ALA A 74 9.17 18.07 -5.32
CA ALA A 74 10.14 17.02 -5.01
C ALA A 74 9.54 16.04 -3.96
N PRO A 75 9.55 14.71 -4.22
CA PRO A 75 9.12 13.75 -3.24
C PRO A 75 10.01 13.72 -1.99
N GLN A 76 9.38 13.60 -0.82
CA GLN A 76 10.05 13.51 0.47
C GLN A 76 9.93 12.08 1.01
N ALA A 77 11.05 11.36 1.05
CA ALA A 77 11.06 10.00 1.59
C ALA A 77 10.81 9.99 3.10
N ARG A 78 10.01 9.02 3.55
CA ARG A 78 9.71 8.74 4.97
C ARG A 78 9.84 7.25 5.21
N ASP A 79 10.75 6.87 6.09
CA ASP A 79 11.04 5.46 6.40
C ASP A 79 9.82 4.72 6.93
N GLY A 80 8.99 5.36 7.74
CA GLY A 80 7.73 4.78 8.23
C GLY A 80 6.72 4.38 7.16
N LEU A 81 6.86 4.84 5.92
CA LEU A 81 5.98 4.47 4.79
C LEU A 81 6.44 3.23 4.01
N ARG A 82 7.51 2.53 4.45
CA ARG A 82 7.99 1.29 3.81
C ARG A 82 6.94 0.20 3.83
N GLU A 83 7.09 -0.77 2.91
CA GLU A 83 6.29 -2.00 2.94
C GLU A 83 6.62 -2.85 4.16
N ILE A 84 5.70 -3.71 4.54
CA ILE A 84 5.94 -4.74 5.53
C ILE A 84 7.11 -5.62 5.07
N SER A 85 8.07 -5.86 5.95
CA SER A 85 9.12 -6.85 5.67
C SER A 85 8.60 -8.25 5.97
N HIS A 86 8.80 -9.15 5.01
CA HIS A 86 8.48 -10.56 5.18
C HIS A 86 9.71 -11.41 5.56
N GLY A 87 10.88 -10.78 5.82
CA GLY A 87 12.09 -11.47 6.26
C GLY A 87 12.49 -12.61 5.31
N GLY A 88 12.65 -13.80 5.84
CA GLY A 88 13.06 -14.98 5.08
C GLY A 88 12.11 -15.44 3.97
N TRP A 89 10.91 -14.85 3.87
CA TRP A 89 9.93 -15.19 2.82
C TRP A 89 10.07 -14.31 1.57
N GLU A 90 10.85 -13.24 1.64
CA GLU A 90 10.97 -12.29 0.53
C GLU A 90 11.48 -12.95 -0.74
N GLY A 91 10.84 -12.67 -1.87
CA GLY A 91 11.08 -13.29 -3.16
C GLY A 91 10.42 -14.66 -3.38
N LEU A 92 9.84 -15.28 -2.35
CA LEU A 92 9.15 -16.56 -2.45
C LEU A 92 7.69 -16.39 -2.86
N SER A 93 7.17 -17.38 -3.56
CA SER A 93 5.73 -17.55 -3.78
C SER A 93 5.04 -18.13 -2.55
N ARG A 94 3.71 -18.07 -2.51
CA ARG A 94 2.91 -18.72 -1.46
C ARG A 94 3.26 -20.21 -1.28
N ALA A 95 3.32 -20.98 -2.37
CA ALA A 95 3.61 -22.40 -2.32
C ALA A 95 5.02 -22.69 -1.77
N GLU A 96 6.00 -21.88 -2.14
CA GLU A 96 7.38 -22.01 -1.64
C GLU A 96 7.45 -21.70 -0.14
N VAL A 97 6.73 -20.68 0.34
CA VAL A 97 6.67 -20.35 1.78
C VAL A 97 5.98 -21.48 2.55
N GLU A 98 4.83 -21.95 2.08
CA GLU A 98 4.10 -23.04 2.72
C GLU A 98 4.92 -24.33 2.81
N ALA A 99 5.69 -24.65 1.76
CA ALA A 99 6.56 -25.83 1.75
C ALA A 99 7.78 -25.69 2.67
N ARG A 100 8.40 -24.49 2.73
CA ARG A 100 9.63 -24.27 3.50
C ARG A 100 9.39 -23.92 4.97
N PHE A 101 8.28 -23.22 5.25
CA PHE A 101 7.95 -22.66 6.56
C PHE A 101 6.49 -22.97 6.97
N PRO A 102 6.06 -24.25 6.96
CA PRO A 102 4.64 -24.60 7.14
C PRO A 102 4.03 -24.08 8.44
N GLY A 103 4.80 -24.12 9.56
CA GLY A 103 4.33 -23.62 10.86
C GLY A 103 4.19 -22.10 10.90
N GLU A 104 5.15 -21.37 10.34
CA GLU A 104 5.07 -19.89 10.25
C GLU A 104 3.94 -19.47 9.32
N TYR A 105 3.80 -20.15 8.17
CA TYR A 105 2.74 -19.84 7.22
C TYR A 105 1.35 -20.07 7.83
N ALA A 106 1.16 -21.16 8.56
CA ALA A 106 -0.12 -21.43 9.26
C ALA A 106 -0.41 -20.37 10.34
N ALA A 107 0.58 -19.93 11.10
CA ALA A 107 0.42 -18.86 12.09
C ALA A 107 0.08 -17.51 11.44
N TRP A 108 0.72 -17.17 10.30
CA TRP A 108 0.41 -15.97 9.53
C TRP A 108 -0.98 -16.03 8.88
N GLU A 109 -1.43 -17.20 8.43
CA GLU A 109 -2.79 -17.39 7.93
C GLU A 109 -3.84 -17.13 9.04
N ALA A 110 -3.56 -17.60 10.25
CA ALA A 110 -4.45 -17.42 11.39
C ALA A 110 -4.54 -15.97 11.88
N ASP A 111 -3.39 -15.28 11.95
CA ASP A 111 -3.33 -13.87 12.38
C ASP A 111 -2.18 -13.12 11.69
N PRO A 112 -2.38 -12.53 10.51
CA PRO A 112 -1.37 -11.77 9.80
C PRO A 112 -1.06 -10.41 10.45
N PHE A 113 -1.84 -10.01 11.45
CA PHE A 113 -1.66 -8.72 12.10
C PHE A 113 -0.64 -8.78 13.24
N THR A 114 -0.66 -9.82 14.06
CA THR A 114 0.25 -9.96 15.19
C THR A 114 1.45 -10.85 14.88
N PHE A 115 1.32 -11.80 13.96
CA PHE A 115 2.43 -12.68 13.56
C PHE A 115 3.46 -11.93 12.71
N ALA A 116 4.74 -12.27 12.90
CA ALA A 116 5.85 -11.82 12.05
C ALA A 116 6.69 -13.04 11.63
N PRO A 117 7.00 -13.20 10.32
CA PRO A 117 7.99 -14.18 9.88
C PRO A 117 9.36 -13.89 10.47
N ALA A 118 10.23 -14.91 10.55
CA ALA A 118 11.59 -14.73 11.05
C ALA A 118 12.34 -13.63 10.28
N GLY A 119 12.82 -12.62 11.01
CA GLY A 119 13.47 -11.43 10.44
C GLY A 119 12.53 -10.43 9.73
N GLY A 120 11.22 -10.64 9.80
CA GLY A 120 10.20 -9.78 9.22
C GLY A 120 9.46 -8.90 10.24
N GLU A 121 8.40 -8.25 9.79
CA GLU A 121 7.53 -7.38 10.60
C GLU A 121 6.13 -7.98 10.75
N SER A 122 5.48 -7.70 11.87
CA SER A 122 4.03 -7.88 12.04
C SER A 122 3.27 -6.65 11.53
N GLY A 123 1.96 -6.79 11.26
CA GLY A 123 1.10 -5.66 10.97
C GLY A 123 1.08 -4.60 12.08
N VAL A 124 1.19 -5.03 13.34
CA VAL A 124 1.32 -4.13 14.50
C VAL A 124 2.57 -3.27 14.39
N ALA A 125 3.73 -3.86 14.07
CA ALA A 125 4.98 -3.13 13.89
C ALA A 125 4.89 -2.11 12.75
N VAL A 126 4.27 -2.50 11.64
CA VAL A 126 4.03 -1.57 10.51
C VAL A 126 3.15 -0.40 10.93
N LEU A 127 2.04 -0.62 11.63
CA LEU A 127 1.19 0.47 12.13
C LEU A 127 1.94 1.37 13.12
N ALA A 128 2.75 0.79 14.01
CA ALA A 128 3.53 1.56 14.99
C ALA A 128 4.49 2.56 14.34
N ARG A 129 5.01 2.27 13.13
CA ARG A 129 5.90 3.21 12.39
C ARG A 129 5.16 4.07 11.36
N ALA A 130 4.10 3.57 10.72
CA ALA A 130 3.46 4.28 9.62
C ALA A 130 2.42 5.32 10.09
N LEU A 131 1.63 4.99 11.12
CA LEU A 131 0.57 5.87 11.59
C LEU A 131 1.09 7.20 12.19
N PRO A 132 2.17 7.23 13.01
CA PRO A 132 2.75 8.49 13.45
C PRO A 132 3.23 9.38 12.29
N VAL A 133 3.86 8.81 11.25
CA VAL A 133 4.29 9.55 10.06
C VAL A 133 3.10 10.15 9.33
N LEU A 134 2.01 9.40 9.15
CA LEU A 134 0.81 9.91 8.50
C LEU A 134 0.19 11.06 9.29
N ARG A 135 0.12 10.94 10.61
CA ARG A 135 -0.39 11.98 11.51
C ARG A 135 0.49 13.24 11.51
N GLU A 136 1.81 13.09 11.45
CA GLU A 136 2.74 14.21 11.30
C GLU A 136 2.47 14.96 9.98
N ILE A 137 2.27 14.22 8.88
CA ILE A 137 1.94 14.82 7.58
C ILE A 137 0.64 15.62 7.66
N VAL A 138 -0.41 15.07 8.28
CA VAL A 138 -1.70 15.76 8.46
C VAL A 138 -1.55 17.04 9.28
N LEU A 139 -0.79 17.00 10.38
CA LEU A 139 -0.53 18.18 11.22
C LEU A 139 0.28 19.26 10.50
N ARG A 140 1.26 18.85 9.67
CA ARG A 140 2.12 19.78 8.93
C ARG A 140 1.38 20.51 7.80
N HIS A 141 0.31 19.91 7.28
CA HIS A 141 -0.41 20.36 6.09
C HIS A 141 -1.91 20.59 6.38
N GLU A 142 -2.20 21.24 7.52
CA GLU A 142 -3.60 21.50 7.90
C GLU A 142 -4.35 22.32 6.84
N GLY A 143 -5.42 21.74 6.31
CA GLY A 143 -6.28 22.35 5.28
C GLY A 143 -5.77 22.18 3.86
N ASP A 144 -4.61 21.57 3.67
CA ASP A 144 -3.96 21.36 2.38
C ASP A 144 -4.30 19.99 1.76
N ARG A 145 -3.74 19.77 0.56
CA ARG A 145 -3.83 18.53 -0.21
C ARG A 145 -2.45 17.94 -0.41
N VAL A 146 -2.26 16.70 0.02
CA VAL A 146 -0.95 16.02 0.04
C VAL A 146 -1.04 14.66 -0.62
N LEU A 147 -0.03 14.32 -1.42
CA LEU A 147 0.13 13.02 -2.04
C LEU A 147 1.09 12.15 -1.21
N VAL A 148 0.70 10.89 -0.96
CA VAL A 148 1.51 9.92 -0.22
C VAL A 148 1.59 8.62 -1.01
N VAL A 149 2.80 8.23 -1.43
CA VAL A 149 3.04 6.98 -2.16
C VAL A 149 3.62 5.93 -1.22
N SER A 150 2.94 4.79 -1.12
CA SER A 150 3.33 3.70 -0.25
C SER A 150 3.01 2.34 -0.89
N HIS A 151 2.69 1.32 -0.11
CA HIS A 151 2.63 -0.07 -0.52
C HIS A 151 1.33 -0.75 -0.10
N LYS A 152 1.11 -1.95 -0.63
CA LYS A 152 -0.14 -2.72 -0.49
C LYS A 152 -0.50 -2.99 0.97
N ALA A 153 0.38 -3.62 1.75
CA ALA A 153 0.08 -3.96 3.13
C ALA A 153 0.05 -2.73 4.03
N THR A 154 1.01 -1.81 3.88
CA THR A 154 1.08 -0.57 4.67
C THR A 154 -0.18 0.28 4.50
N LEU A 155 -0.69 0.47 3.28
CA LEU A 155 -1.92 1.23 3.03
C LEU A 155 -3.16 0.52 3.59
N ARG A 156 -3.26 -0.80 3.44
CA ARG A 156 -4.35 -1.59 4.02
C ARG A 156 -4.42 -1.47 5.54
N LEU A 157 -3.27 -1.56 6.20
CA LEU A 157 -3.14 -1.39 7.64
C LEU A 157 -3.52 0.01 8.10
N LEU A 158 -3.00 1.05 7.42
CA LEU A 158 -3.34 2.45 7.72
C LEU A 158 -4.85 2.69 7.57
N LEU A 159 -5.45 2.27 6.45
CA LEU A 159 -6.88 2.43 6.20
C LEU A 159 -7.73 1.67 7.22
N SER A 160 -7.36 0.41 7.57
CA SER A 160 -8.06 -0.34 8.62
C SER A 160 -8.05 0.40 9.95
N SER A 161 -6.88 0.91 10.37
CA SER A 161 -6.75 1.65 11.63
C SER A 161 -7.53 2.98 11.63
N LEU A 162 -7.45 3.76 10.55
CA LEU A 162 -8.13 5.05 10.42
C LEU A 162 -9.66 4.93 10.41
N LEU A 163 -10.18 3.84 9.87
CA LEU A 163 -11.62 3.61 9.71
C LEU A 163 -12.23 2.73 10.80
N GLY A 164 -11.42 2.27 11.76
CA GLY A 164 -11.89 1.41 12.86
C GLY A 164 -12.25 -0.01 12.42
N PHE A 165 -11.70 -0.51 11.31
CA PHE A 165 -11.83 -1.90 10.93
C PHE A 165 -10.89 -2.78 11.76
N ASP A 166 -11.31 -4.03 12.01
CA ASP A 166 -10.41 -5.02 12.61
C ASP A 166 -9.20 -5.24 11.71
N ALA A 167 -8.05 -4.75 12.18
CA ALA A 167 -6.80 -4.81 11.43
C ALA A 167 -6.31 -6.24 11.16
N ARG A 168 -6.79 -7.26 11.88
CA ARG A 168 -6.50 -8.67 11.58
C ARG A 168 -7.01 -9.08 10.19
N GLY A 169 -8.06 -8.44 9.71
CA GLY A 169 -8.62 -8.67 8.37
C GLY A 169 -8.00 -7.80 7.26
N TYR A 170 -6.96 -7.00 7.52
CA TYR A 170 -6.41 -6.04 6.54
C TYR A 170 -6.00 -6.69 5.22
N ARG A 171 -5.44 -7.91 5.31
CA ARG A 171 -4.92 -8.66 4.16
C ARG A 171 -6.03 -9.12 3.23
N ASP A 172 -7.14 -9.57 3.78
CA ASP A 172 -8.15 -10.33 3.06
C ASP A 172 -9.37 -9.49 2.67
N ARG A 173 -9.64 -8.42 3.41
CA ARG A 173 -10.85 -7.60 3.24
C ARG A 173 -10.66 -6.35 2.40
N LEU A 174 -9.43 -5.87 2.27
CA LEU A 174 -9.11 -4.66 1.52
C LEU A 174 -8.17 -5.02 0.36
N ASP A 175 -8.57 -4.73 -0.87
CA ASP A 175 -7.63 -4.79 -1.99
C ASP A 175 -6.93 -3.45 -2.21
N GLN A 176 -5.75 -3.49 -2.83
CA GLN A 176 -5.02 -2.33 -3.31
C GLN A 176 -4.35 -2.72 -4.63
N ALA A 177 -4.89 -2.28 -5.74
CA ALA A 177 -4.31 -2.49 -7.07
C ALA A 177 -3.03 -1.66 -7.25
N PRO A 178 -2.10 -2.04 -8.14
CA PRO A 178 -0.96 -1.19 -8.49
C PRO A 178 -1.42 0.21 -8.94
N ALA A 179 -0.72 1.26 -8.54
CA ALA A 179 -1.06 2.67 -8.77
C ALA A 179 -2.50 3.07 -8.41
N SER A 180 -3.20 2.29 -7.56
CA SER A 180 -4.54 2.65 -7.10
C SER A 180 -4.53 3.90 -6.25
N LEU A 181 -5.58 4.70 -6.40
CA LEU A 181 -5.81 5.93 -5.66
C LEU A 181 -6.82 5.71 -4.54
N ASN A 182 -6.46 6.15 -3.34
CA ASN A 182 -7.39 6.30 -2.22
C ASN A 182 -7.38 7.76 -1.79
N VAL A 183 -8.55 8.31 -1.45
CA VAL A 183 -8.69 9.69 -0.96
C VAL A 183 -9.24 9.66 0.45
N VAL A 184 -8.56 10.30 1.38
CA VAL A 184 -8.94 10.38 2.79
C VAL A 184 -8.93 11.83 3.23
N ASP A 185 -10.06 12.31 3.73
CA ASP A 185 -10.20 13.63 4.33
C ASP A 185 -10.04 13.54 5.85
N PHE A 186 -9.17 14.37 6.39
CA PHE A 186 -8.89 14.45 7.82
C PHE A 186 -9.47 15.74 8.40
N LYS A 187 -10.30 15.60 9.43
CA LYS A 187 -10.74 16.73 10.26
C LYS A 187 -9.62 17.16 11.21
N ASP A 188 -8.85 16.20 11.69
CA ASP A 188 -7.68 16.30 12.54
C ASP A 188 -6.86 14.99 12.42
N PRO A 189 -5.69 14.84 13.06
CA PRO A 189 -4.84 13.66 12.89
C PRO A 189 -5.46 12.31 13.30
N VAL A 190 -6.64 12.31 13.92
CA VAL A 190 -7.32 11.10 14.42
C VAL A 190 -8.59 10.81 13.64
N ARG A 191 -9.37 11.85 13.29
CA ARG A 191 -10.68 11.69 12.66
C ARG A 191 -10.57 11.79 11.14
N ALA A 192 -10.70 10.66 10.48
CA ALA A 192 -10.58 10.50 9.04
C ALA A 192 -11.90 10.04 8.39
N ARG A 193 -12.09 10.38 7.13
CA ARG A 193 -13.19 9.91 6.28
C ARG A 193 -12.64 9.42 4.96
N LEU A 194 -12.95 8.19 4.58
CA LEU A 194 -12.62 7.65 3.27
C LEU A 194 -13.59 8.23 2.22
N MET A 195 -13.04 8.89 1.21
CA MET A 195 -13.78 9.52 0.11
C MET A 195 -13.71 8.70 -1.17
N LEU A 196 -12.61 7.95 -1.37
CA LEU A 196 -12.39 7.09 -2.53
C LEU A 196 -11.50 5.92 -2.10
N PHE A 197 -11.77 4.71 -2.60
CA PHE A 197 -11.02 3.51 -2.26
C PHE A 197 -10.62 2.72 -3.49
N ASN A 198 -9.34 2.32 -3.57
CA ASN A 198 -8.76 1.41 -4.55
C ASN A 198 -9.16 1.73 -6.00
N ASP A 199 -9.22 3.02 -6.34
CA ASP A 199 -9.67 3.45 -7.65
C ASP A 199 -8.54 3.39 -8.69
N THR A 200 -8.84 2.73 -9.80
CA THR A 200 -7.95 2.52 -10.95
C THR A 200 -8.52 3.09 -12.25
N SER A 201 -9.55 3.93 -12.19
CA SER A 201 -10.26 4.42 -13.38
C SER A 201 -9.40 5.22 -14.35
N HIS A 202 -8.21 5.66 -13.94
CA HIS A 202 -7.22 6.33 -14.79
C HIS A 202 -6.50 5.37 -15.76
N TYR A 203 -6.54 4.04 -15.52
CA TYR A 203 -5.97 3.05 -16.45
C TYR A 203 -6.84 1.81 -16.65
N ALA A 204 -7.87 1.58 -15.83
CA ALA A 204 -8.76 0.43 -15.93
C ALA A 204 -10.22 0.85 -15.78
N HIS A 205 -11.08 0.44 -16.73
CA HIS A 205 -12.49 0.84 -16.74
C HIS A 205 -13.41 -0.08 -15.92
N ARG A 206 -12.90 -1.18 -15.39
CA ARG A 206 -13.65 -2.13 -14.56
C ARG A 206 -12.86 -2.47 -13.31
N PRO A 207 -13.53 -2.73 -12.17
CA PRO A 207 -12.87 -3.32 -10.99
C PRO A 207 -12.18 -4.63 -11.38
N ARG A 208 -11.06 -4.92 -10.72
CA ARG A 208 -10.39 -6.21 -10.85
C ARG A 208 -11.30 -7.31 -10.28
N GLU A 209 -11.26 -8.47 -10.91
CA GLU A 209 -11.86 -9.66 -10.32
C GLU A 209 -11.01 -10.14 -9.13
N THR A 210 -11.65 -10.86 -8.21
CA THR A 210 -10.95 -11.49 -7.09
C THR A 210 -10.06 -12.60 -7.64
N GLU A 211 -8.74 -12.39 -7.57
CA GLU A 211 -7.74 -13.37 -7.95
C GLU A 211 -7.24 -14.14 -6.72
N ARG A 212 -6.61 -15.29 -6.97
CA ARG A 212 -5.85 -15.98 -5.91
C ARG A 212 -4.84 -15.04 -5.29
N SER A 213 -4.76 -15.05 -3.97
CA SER A 213 -3.84 -14.22 -3.21
C SER A 213 -2.82 -15.06 -2.46
N GLN A 214 -1.83 -14.42 -1.84
CA GLN A 214 -0.86 -15.06 -0.97
C GLN A 214 -1.52 -15.78 0.22
N SER A 215 -2.76 -15.39 0.58
CA SER A 215 -3.58 -16.02 1.60
C SER A 215 -4.54 -17.05 1.03
N LYS A 216 -4.89 -18.05 1.83
CA LYS A 216 -5.89 -19.07 1.48
C LYS A 216 -7.33 -18.61 1.62
N TRP A 217 -7.58 -17.44 2.17
CA TRP A 217 -8.93 -16.97 2.52
C TRP A 217 -9.88 -16.91 1.31
N TRP A 218 -9.33 -16.67 0.12
CA TRP A 218 -10.08 -16.65 -1.15
C TRP A 218 -9.97 -17.94 -1.95
N ASP A 219 -9.34 -18.99 -1.41
CA ASP A 219 -9.34 -20.29 -2.09
C ASP A 219 -10.76 -20.88 -2.07
N SER A 220 -11.13 -21.54 -3.17
CA SER A 220 -12.37 -22.33 -3.19
C SER A 220 -12.30 -23.41 -2.12
N PRO A 221 -13.43 -23.74 -1.42
CA PRO A 221 -13.45 -24.88 -0.52
C PRO A 221 -13.04 -26.13 -1.30
N PRO A 222 -12.40 -27.12 -0.64
CA PRO A 222 -12.09 -28.39 -1.28
C PRO A 222 -13.39 -28.98 -1.82
N ALA A 223 -13.34 -29.49 -3.04
CA ALA A 223 -14.45 -30.22 -3.63
C ALA A 223 -14.78 -31.41 -2.68
N GLY A 224 -15.99 -31.38 -2.12
CA GLY A 224 -16.50 -32.42 -1.23
C GLY A 224 -16.73 -33.76 -1.93
#